data_cd5bced6df9c4d689999e63693c4a042
#
_entry.id   cd5bced6df9c4d689999e63693c4a042
#
_cell.length_a   1.000
_cell.length_b   1.000
_cell.length_c   1.000
_cell.angle_alpha   90.00
_cell.angle_beta   90.00
_cell.angle_gamma   90.00
#
_symmetry.space_group_name_H-M   'P 1'
#
loop_
_entity.id
_entity.type
_entity.pdbx_description
1 polymer ?
#
loop_
_entity_poly.entity_id
_entity_poly.type
_entity_poly.pdbx_seq_one_letter_code
_entity_poly.pdbx_strand_id
1 'polypeptide(L)'
;MHNELARRNPPRPQKAAYSMDNASNNTETLEKTIRDLLERQDDLIRTAFTDQLTGLGNRGGFARSLEELWEQDAPVTMAFIDIDNLKHCNDVFGHDEGNRYILQVSLYLKLYMKVDEAAFRIGGDEFAILSTIETEDDLAERLEHCRTVLLENNASKMPHSFSYGVAHADPALGEAPNRLTNDADHRMYDYKLRHAIHLDRRNIAQVHTDDFEISDRIFDAFSMLNEGRYFFIENLDKDRTL
;
A
#
# COMPACT_ATOMS: atom_id res chain seq x y z
N MET A 1 -82.15 -40.82 34.13
CA MET A 1 -81.86 -39.48 33.80
C MET A 1 -80.36 -39.34 33.69
N HIS A 2 -79.88 -39.31 32.48
CA HIS A 2 -78.43 -39.33 32.18
C HIS A 2 -77.91 -37.87 32.05
N ASN A 3 -76.83 -37.61 32.78
CA ASN A 3 -76.14 -36.33 32.77
C ASN A 3 -74.90 -36.43 31.91
N GLU A 4 -74.92 -35.89 30.70
CA GLU A 4 -73.78 -35.83 29.77
C GLU A 4 -72.92 -34.58 30.13
N LEU A 5 -71.83 -34.84 30.77
CA LEU A 5 -70.80 -33.81 31.02
C LEU A 5 -69.90 -33.74 29.76
N ALA A 6 -70.13 -32.72 28.94
CA ALA A 6 -69.27 -32.39 27.81
C ALA A 6 -67.86 -32.00 28.28
N ARG A 7 -66.88 -32.84 27.92
CA ARG A 7 -65.46 -32.57 28.09
C ARG A 7 -65.05 -31.45 27.08
N ARG A 8 -64.86 -30.21 27.56
CA ARG A 8 -64.20 -29.18 26.80
C ARG A 8 -62.67 -29.40 26.82
N ASN A 9 -62.09 -29.64 25.68
CA ASN A 9 -60.63 -29.61 25.51
C ASN A 9 -60.09 -28.20 25.77
N PRO A 10 -58.98 -28.05 26.53
CA PRO A 10 -58.36 -26.74 26.70
C PRO A 10 -57.74 -26.28 25.35
N PRO A 11 -57.72 -24.99 25.04
CA PRO A 11 -57.10 -24.45 23.84
C PRO A 11 -55.59 -24.68 23.88
N ARG A 12 -55.04 -25.19 22.76
CA ARG A 12 -53.60 -25.36 22.56
C ARG A 12 -52.90 -24.00 22.64
N PRO A 13 -51.71 -23.93 23.24
CA PRO A 13 -51.00 -22.67 23.36
C PRO A 13 -50.43 -22.25 22.00
N GLN A 14 -51.03 -21.27 21.34
CA GLN A 14 -50.51 -20.58 20.12
C GLN A 14 -49.28 -19.69 20.38
N LYS A 15 -48.81 -19.59 21.61
CA LYS A 15 -47.70 -18.69 21.96
C LYS A 15 -46.31 -19.18 21.62
N ALA A 16 -46.11 -20.49 21.37
CA ALA A 16 -44.76 -21.00 21.08
C ALA A 16 -44.24 -20.75 19.68
N ALA A 17 -45.12 -20.78 18.63
CA ALA A 17 -44.73 -20.54 17.25
C ALA A 17 -44.36 -19.07 17.01
N TYR A 18 -45.11 -18.11 17.60
CA TYR A 18 -44.85 -16.68 17.45
C TYR A 18 -43.52 -16.20 18.09
N SER A 19 -42.99 -16.95 19.08
CA SER A 19 -41.70 -16.63 19.73
C SER A 19 -40.49 -17.14 18.93
N MET A 20 -40.63 -18.23 18.18
CA MET A 20 -39.53 -18.78 17.38
C MET A 20 -39.28 -17.97 16.11
N ASP A 21 -40.31 -17.52 15.40
CA ASP A 21 -40.17 -16.67 14.21
C ASP A 21 -39.53 -15.31 14.55
N ASN A 22 -39.93 -14.70 15.67
CA ASN A 22 -39.28 -13.47 16.15
C ASN A 22 -37.82 -13.66 16.56
N ALA A 23 -37.47 -14.79 17.16
CA ALA A 23 -36.09 -15.10 17.51
C ALA A 23 -35.22 -15.32 16.24
N SER A 24 -35.73 -16.05 15.23
CA SER A 24 -35.05 -16.24 13.96
C SER A 24 -34.86 -14.93 13.20
N ASN A 25 -35.87 -14.07 13.12
CA ASN A 25 -35.78 -12.76 12.46
C ASN A 25 -34.80 -11.83 13.19
N ASN A 26 -34.76 -11.88 14.53
CA ASN A 26 -33.78 -11.12 15.31
C ASN A 26 -32.35 -11.60 15.08
N THR A 27 -32.14 -12.92 14.97
CA THR A 27 -30.83 -13.51 14.69
C THR A 27 -30.33 -13.10 13.31
N GLU A 28 -31.17 -13.21 12.27
CA GLU A 28 -30.82 -12.82 10.90
C GLU A 28 -30.51 -11.31 10.80
N THR A 29 -31.30 -10.48 11.49
CA THR A 29 -31.05 -9.04 11.57
C THR A 29 -29.74 -8.73 12.24
N LEU A 30 -29.40 -9.45 13.34
CA LEU A 30 -28.15 -9.26 14.06
C LEU A 30 -26.95 -9.72 13.22
N GLU A 31 -27.04 -10.87 12.55
CA GLU A 31 -25.98 -11.34 11.65
C GLU A 31 -25.72 -10.37 10.50
N LYS A 32 -26.77 -9.80 9.91
CA LYS A 32 -26.63 -8.75 8.89
C LYS A 32 -25.94 -7.51 9.45
N THR A 33 -26.37 -7.04 10.63
CA THR A 33 -25.76 -5.86 11.27
C THR A 33 -24.29 -6.08 11.59
N ILE A 34 -23.92 -7.27 12.08
CA ILE A 34 -22.52 -7.63 12.34
C ILE A 34 -21.71 -7.61 11.04
N ARG A 35 -22.24 -8.17 9.94
CA ARG A 35 -21.58 -8.15 8.63
C ARG A 35 -21.38 -6.74 8.13
N ASP A 36 -22.42 -5.89 8.17
CA ASP A 36 -22.36 -4.49 7.78
C ASP A 36 -21.34 -3.69 8.62
N LEU A 37 -21.22 -4.01 9.91
CA LEU A 37 -20.23 -3.38 10.80
C LEU A 37 -18.80 -3.84 10.49
N LEU A 38 -18.60 -5.13 10.20
CA LEU A 38 -17.29 -5.66 9.80
C LEU A 38 -16.83 -5.08 8.46
N GLU A 39 -17.72 -5.00 7.46
CA GLU A 39 -17.42 -4.37 6.17
C GLU A 39 -17.03 -2.89 6.34
N ARG A 40 -17.77 -2.14 7.18
CA ARG A 40 -17.41 -0.75 7.47
C ARG A 40 -16.10 -0.61 8.23
N GLN A 41 -15.82 -1.52 9.14
CA GLN A 41 -14.54 -1.55 9.85
C GLN A 41 -13.39 -1.80 8.88
N ASP A 42 -13.53 -2.75 7.96
CA ASP A 42 -12.52 -3.04 6.93
C ASP A 42 -12.31 -1.84 6.00
N ASP A 43 -13.39 -1.14 5.58
CA ASP A 43 -13.29 0.06 4.76
C ASP A 43 -12.61 1.23 5.51
N LEU A 44 -12.89 1.41 6.80
CA LEU A 44 -12.22 2.42 7.63
C LEU A 44 -10.72 2.10 7.79
N ILE A 45 -10.39 0.87 8.08
CA ILE A 45 -9.02 0.36 8.16
C ILE A 45 -8.30 0.62 6.82
N ARG A 46 -8.91 0.23 5.71
CA ARG A 46 -8.38 0.47 4.37
C ARG A 46 -8.10 1.95 4.12
N THR A 47 -9.08 2.82 4.38
CA THR A 47 -8.95 4.27 4.15
C THR A 47 -7.87 4.90 5.04
N ALA A 48 -7.76 4.44 6.29
CA ALA A 48 -6.79 4.96 7.25
C ALA A 48 -5.33 4.64 6.86
N PHE A 49 -5.12 3.53 6.15
CA PHE A 49 -3.78 2.98 6.00
C PHE A 49 -3.32 2.72 4.54
N THR A 50 -4.07 3.17 3.54
CA THR A 50 -3.73 3.04 2.12
C THR A 50 -3.56 4.42 1.47
N ASP A 51 -2.55 4.59 0.63
CA ASP A 51 -2.40 5.77 -0.23
C ASP A 51 -3.39 5.69 -1.39
N GLN A 52 -4.27 6.69 -1.51
CA GLN A 52 -5.37 6.68 -2.46
C GLN A 52 -4.93 6.80 -3.92
N LEU A 53 -3.76 7.39 -4.18
CA LEU A 53 -3.25 7.51 -5.55
C LEU A 53 -2.65 6.19 -6.01
N THR A 54 -1.83 5.54 -5.19
CA THR A 54 -1.03 4.38 -5.59
C THR A 54 -1.65 3.05 -5.17
N GLY A 55 -2.57 3.05 -4.20
CA GLY A 55 -3.09 1.83 -3.59
C GLY A 55 -2.03 1.00 -2.85
N LEU A 56 -0.85 1.57 -2.59
CA LEU A 56 0.13 1.03 -1.66
C LEU A 56 -0.26 1.38 -0.23
N GLY A 57 0.39 0.80 0.76
CA GLY A 57 0.29 1.31 2.12
C GLY A 57 0.65 2.80 2.16
N ASN A 58 0.00 3.56 3.05
CA ASN A 58 0.36 4.94 3.28
C ASN A 58 1.37 5.04 4.45
N ARG A 59 1.72 6.26 4.84
CA ARG A 59 2.55 6.57 5.98
C ARG A 59 2.01 5.95 7.29
N GLY A 60 0.63 5.83 7.45
CA GLY A 60 -0.12 5.19 8.53
C GLY A 60 0.12 3.71 8.63
N GLY A 61 0.01 3.03 7.61
CA GLY A 61 0.33 1.67 7.49
C GLY A 61 1.84 1.37 7.72
N PHE A 62 2.93 2.21 7.35
CA PHE A 62 4.38 1.95 7.55
C PHE A 62 4.77 1.78 9.02
N ALA A 63 4.46 2.70 9.94
CA ALA A 63 4.90 2.54 11.30
C ALA A 63 4.21 1.37 11.98
N ARG A 64 2.94 1.15 11.63
CA ARG A 64 2.23 0.01 12.20
C ARG A 64 2.92 -1.32 11.84
N SER A 65 3.25 -1.59 10.56
CA SER A 65 3.93 -2.85 10.23
C SER A 65 5.37 -2.87 10.73
N LEU A 66 6.07 -1.72 10.78
CA LEU A 66 7.39 -1.65 11.39
C LEU A 66 7.32 -1.94 12.90
N GLU A 67 6.34 -1.36 13.62
CA GLU A 67 6.07 -1.61 15.03
C GLU A 67 5.69 -3.08 15.27
N GLU A 68 4.79 -3.64 14.46
CA GLU A 68 4.40 -5.05 14.52
C GLU A 68 5.59 -6.00 14.30
N LEU A 69 6.50 -5.68 13.39
CA LEU A 69 7.73 -6.46 13.16
C LEU A 69 8.68 -6.36 14.35
N TRP A 70 8.81 -5.17 14.96
CA TRP A 70 9.62 -4.97 16.16
C TRP A 70 9.06 -5.70 17.38
N GLU A 71 7.75 -5.68 17.59
CA GLU A 71 7.09 -6.43 18.67
C GLU A 71 7.22 -7.95 18.54
N GLN A 72 7.42 -8.44 17.32
CA GLN A 72 7.63 -9.85 17.00
C GLN A 72 9.11 -10.28 17.03
N ASP A 73 10.04 -9.37 17.35
CA ASP A 73 11.48 -9.57 17.23
C ASP A 73 11.90 -10.12 15.84
N ALA A 74 11.17 -9.72 14.79
CA ALA A 74 11.40 -10.21 13.43
C ALA A 74 12.52 -9.41 12.74
N PRO A 75 13.57 -10.07 12.22
CA PRO A 75 14.56 -9.41 11.39
C PRO A 75 13.88 -8.77 10.17
N VAL A 76 14.29 -7.55 9.84
CA VAL A 76 13.67 -6.78 8.76
C VAL A 76 14.72 -6.09 7.90
N THR A 77 14.58 -6.24 6.59
CA THR A 77 15.30 -5.48 5.57
C THR A 77 14.35 -4.40 5.02
N MET A 78 14.80 -3.17 5.04
CA MET A 78 14.04 -2.02 4.57
C MET A 78 14.72 -1.36 3.39
N ALA A 79 13.95 -1.03 2.35
CA ALA A 79 14.37 -0.07 1.34
C ALA A 79 13.65 1.27 1.57
N PHE A 80 14.39 2.36 1.52
CA PHE A 80 13.88 3.71 1.39
C PHE A 80 14.09 4.16 -0.05
N ILE A 81 13.06 4.75 -0.68
CA ILE A 81 13.04 5.04 -2.12
C ILE A 81 12.50 6.44 -2.33
N ASP A 82 13.12 7.20 -3.25
CA ASP A 82 12.71 8.56 -3.63
C ASP A 82 12.65 8.68 -5.16
N ILE A 83 11.56 9.21 -5.70
CA ILE A 83 11.39 9.43 -7.15
C ILE A 83 12.32 10.53 -7.63
N ASP A 84 13.14 10.23 -8.62
CA ASP A 84 14.10 11.19 -9.18
C ASP A 84 13.37 12.28 -9.98
N ASN A 85 13.70 13.55 -9.70
CA ASN A 85 13.24 14.71 -10.48
C ASN A 85 11.70 14.90 -10.57
N LEU A 86 10.90 14.35 -9.66
CA LEU A 86 9.44 14.51 -9.66
C LEU A 86 9.02 15.99 -9.61
N LYS A 87 9.71 16.82 -8.82
CA LYS A 87 9.45 18.26 -8.79
C LYS A 87 9.64 18.90 -10.17
N HIS A 88 10.72 18.54 -10.88
CA HIS A 88 10.95 19.06 -12.22
C HIS A 88 9.87 18.60 -13.22
N CYS A 89 9.41 17.36 -13.11
CA CYS A 89 8.28 16.85 -13.88
C CYS A 89 7.02 17.70 -13.65
N ASN A 90 6.67 17.94 -12.38
CA ASN A 90 5.52 18.78 -12.01
C ASN A 90 5.65 20.21 -12.55
N ASP A 91 6.82 20.81 -12.42
CA ASP A 91 7.06 22.22 -12.82
C ASP A 91 6.99 22.41 -14.34
N VAL A 92 7.38 21.41 -15.13
CA VAL A 92 7.45 21.48 -16.60
C VAL A 92 6.20 20.94 -17.27
N PHE A 93 5.66 19.80 -16.79
CA PHE A 93 4.57 19.09 -17.46
C PHE A 93 3.25 19.10 -16.67
N GLY A 94 3.25 19.67 -15.45
CA GLY A 94 2.08 19.75 -14.59
C GLY A 94 1.90 18.54 -13.67
N HIS A 95 1.03 18.71 -12.66
CA HIS A 95 0.80 17.70 -11.63
C HIS A 95 0.20 16.40 -12.14
N ASP A 96 -0.56 16.43 -13.23
CA ASP A 96 -1.13 15.22 -13.82
C ASP A 96 -0.04 14.29 -14.35
N GLU A 97 0.99 14.84 -14.97
CA GLU A 97 2.15 14.06 -15.41
C GLU A 97 2.98 13.56 -14.23
N GLY A 98 3.16 14.38 -13.19
CA GLY A 98 3.77 13.92 -11.95
C GLY A 98 3.02 12.79 -11.27
N ASN A 99 1.68 12.83 -11.27
CA ASN A 99 0.86 11.73 -10.77
C ASN A 99 1.05 10.44 -11.60
N ARG A 100 1.14 10.55 -12.94
CA ARG A 100 1.46 9.41 -13.81
C ARG A 100 2.83 8.83 -13.50
N TYR A 101 3.81 9.66 -13.24
CA TYR A 101 5.15 9.24 -12.83
C TYR A 101 5.09 8.44 -11.51
N ILE A 102 4.41 8.98 -10.49
CA ILE A 102 4.22 8.31 -9.20
C ILE A 102 3.55 6.95 -9.39
N LEU A 103 2.48 6.90 -10.21
CA LEU A 103 1.75 5.67 -10.51
C LEU A 103 2.62 4.64 -11.22
N GLN A 104 3.44 5.06 -12.18
CA GLN A 104 4.33 4.16 -12.91
C GLN A 104 5.40 3.56 -11.98
N VAL A 105 6.07 4.37 -11.15
CA VAL A 105 7.01 3.85 -10.15
C VAL A 105 6.32 2.87 -9.21
N SER A 106 5.13 3.21 -8.71
CA SER A 106 4.35 2.33 -7.81
C SER A 106 4.01 0.99 -8.46
N LEU A 107 3.65 1.00 -9.75
CA LEU A 107 3.36 -0.21 -10.51
C LEU A 107 4.61 -1.11 -10.62
N TYR A 108 5.74 -0.53 -10.98
CA TYR A 108 6.98 -1.29 -11.08
C TYR A 108 7.42 -1.85 -9.72
N LEU A 109 7.35 -1.07 -8.65
CA LEU A 109 7.61 -1.58 -7.30
C LEU A 109 6.69 -2.77 -6.98
N LYS A 110 5.38 -2.67 -7.25
CA LYS A 110 4.43 -3.78 -7.04
C LYS A 110 4.78 -5.04 -7.86
N LEU A 111 5.17 -4.88 -9.12
CA LEU A 111 5.51 -5.99 -10.00
C LEU A 111 6.76 -6.75 -9.52
N TYR A 112 7.65 -6.06 -8.85
CA TYR A 112 8.91 -6.61 -8.35
C TYR A 112 8.83 -7.07 -6.88
N MET A 113 7.70 -6.87 -6.19
CA MET A 113 7.51 -7.35 -4.81
C MET A 113 7.37 -8.87 -4.74
N LYS A 114 7.89 -9.44 -3.66
CA LYS A 114 7.66 -10.85 -3.25
C LYS A 114 6.41 -10.96 -2.37
N VAL A 115 5.96 -12.19 -2.12
CA VAL A 115 4.66 -12.46 -1.47
C VAL A 115 4.59 -11.92 -0.03
N ASP A 116 5.68 -11.99 0.74
CA ASP A 116 5.71 -11.60 2.15
C ASP A 116 6.38 -10.24 2.37
N GLU A 117 6.25 -9.35 1.38
CA GLU A 117 6.76 -7.98 1.44
C GLU A 117 5.63 -6.96 1.45
N ALA A 118 5.93 -5.81 2.02
CA ALA A 118 5.03 -4.69 2.04
C ALA A 118 5.68 -3.44 1.43
N ALA A 119 4.98 -2.76 0.51
CA ALA A 119 5.41 -1.50 -0.08
C ALA A 119 4.47 -0.35 0.27
N PHE A 120 5.03 0.83 0.42
CA PHE A 120 4.38 2.00 1.00
C PHE A 120 4.79 3.28 0.31
N ARG A 121 3.83 4.20 0.18
CA ARG A 121 4.11 5.59 -0.15
C ARG A 121 4.05 6.43 1.12
N ILE A 122 5.21 6.86 1.62
CA ILE A 122 5.34 7.57 2.90
C ILE A 122 5.46 9.09 2.76
N GLY A 123 5.62 9.58 1.55
CA GLY A 123 5.69 11.01 1.22
C GLY A 123 5.14 11.30 -0.17
N GLY A 124 5.37 12.50 -0.66
CA GLY A 124 4.96 12.89 -2.01
C GLY A 124 5.66 12.08 -3.11
N ASP A 125 6.95 11.92 -2.95
CA ASP A 125 7.92 11.24 -3.82
C ASP A 125 8.63 10.07 -3.13
N GLU A 126 8.32 9.81 -1.85
CA GLU A 126 9.01 8.86 -0.99
C GLU A 126 8.23 7.57 -0.83
N PHE A 127 8.93 6.44 -0.97
CA PHE A 127 8.38 5.10 -0.77
C PHE A 127 9.26 4.29 0.18
N ALA A 128 8.68 3.24 0.74
CA ALA A 128 9.42 2.25 1.50
C ALA A 128 8.97 0.83 1.13
N ILE A 129 9.88 -0.13 1.26
CA ILE A 129 9.58 -1.56 1.21
C ILE A 129 10.09 -2.18 2.50
N LEU A 130 9.30 -3.07 3.10
CA LEU A 130 9.73 -3.94 4.19
C LEU A 130 9.72 -5.38 3.73
N SER A 131 10.80 -6.10 4.02
CA SER A 131 10.99 -7.51 3.72
C SER A 131 11.53 -8.24 4.96
N THR A 132 10.95 -9.38 5.29
CA THR A 132 11.46 -10.29 6.33
C THR A 132 12.20 -11.50 5.74
N ILE A 133 12.32 -11.57 4.42
CA ILE A 133 12.81 -12.73 3.68
C ILE A 133 14.06 -12.46 2.84
N GLU A 134 14.47 -11.20 2.70
CA GLU A 134 15.62 -10.83 1.86
C GLU A 134 16.76 -10.22 2.67
N THR A 135 17.99 -10.42 2.17
CA THR A 135 19.17 -9.68 2.61
C THR A 135 19.20 -8.26 2.02
N GLU A 136 20.09 -7.41 2.53
CA GLU A 136 20.32 -6.09 1.93
C GLU A 136 20.72 -6.18 0.46
N ASP A 137 21.64 -7.11 0.13
CA ASP A 137 22.17 -7.27 -1.22
C ASP A 137 21.09 -7.78 -2.20
N ASP A 138 20.27 -8.76 -1.80
CA ASP A 138 19.19 -9.31 -2.64
C ASP A 138 18.14 -8.24 -2.96
N LEU A 139 17.72 -7.46 -1.95
CA LEU A 139 16.75 -6.39 -2.14
C LEU A 139 17.34 -5.25 -3.00
N ALA A 140 18.60 -4.89 -2.80
CA ALA A 140 19.29 -3.87 -3.58
C ALA A 140 19.44 -4.28 -5.06
N GLU A 141 19.86 -5.53 -5.35
CA GLU A 141 19.97 -6.05 -6.71
C GLU A 141 18.61 -6.04 -7.43
N ARG A 142 17.56 -6.45 -6.74
CA ARG A 142 16.19 -6.46 -7.27
C ARG A 142 15.66 -5.05 -7.55
N LEU A 143 15.95 -4.08 -6.70
CA LEU A 143 15.57 -2.68 -6.90
C LEU A 143 16.36 -2.05 -8.06
N GLU A 144 17.65 -2.36 -8.22
CA GLU A 144 18.43 -1.88 -9.37
C GLU A 144 17.92 -2.46 -10.69
N HIS A 145 17.53 -3.73 -10.70
CA HIS A 145 16.89 -4.34 -11.86
C HIS A 145 15.53 -3.68 -12.16
N CYS A 146 14.69 -3.48 -11.15
CA CYS A 146 13.41 -2.77 -11.29
C CYS A 146 13.62 -1.37 -11.87
N ARG A 147 14.58 -0.61 -11.35
CA ARG A 147 14.93 0.73 -11.82
C ARG A 147 15.40 0.73 -13.28
N THR A 148 16.25 -0.21 -13.65
CA THR A 148 16.76 -0.36 -15.03
C THR A 148 15.60 -0.64 -15.98
N VAL A 149 14.73 -1.58 -15.67
CA VAL A 149 13.56 -1.93 -16.50
C VAL A 149 12.58 -0.76 -16.59
N LEU A 150 12.38 0.00 -15.52
CA LEU A 150 11.58 1.22 -15.52
C LEU A 150 12.16 2.27 -16.49
N LEU A 151 13.46 2.48 -16.48
CA LEU A 151 14.16 3.42 -17.38
C LEU A 151 14.06 3.00 -18.86
N GLU A 152 14.24 1.69 -19.13
CA GLU A 152 14.24 1.15 -20.49
C GLU A 152 12.84 1.15 -21.14
N ASN A 153 11.80 0.94 -20.33
CA ASN A 153 10.40 0.88 -20.80
C ASN A 153 9.64 2.19 -20.59
N ASN A 154 10.35 3.29 -20.45
CA ASN A 154 9.74 4.58 -20.21
C ASN A 154 9.33 5.27 -21.53
N ALA A 155 8.02 5.34 -21.78
CA ALA A 155 7.41 6.05 -22.90
C ALA A 155 6.96 7.48 -22.55
N SER A 156 7.39 8.03 -21.40
CA SER A 156 6.98 9.36 -20.95
C SER A 156 7.86 10.48 -21.50
N LYS A 157 7.41 11.73 -21.25
CA LYS A 157 8.11 12.96 -21.72
C LYS A 157 9.48 13.18 -21.08
N MET A 158 9.80 12.45 -20.04
CA MET A 158 11.10 12.45 -19.36
C MET A 158 11.41 11.07 -18.80
N PRO A 159 12.70 10.71 -18.60
CA PRO A 159 13.07 9.45 -17.98
C PRO A 159 12.48 9.34 -16.56
N HIS A 160 11.74 8.26 -16.29
CA HIS A 160 11.29 7.92 -14.95
C HIS A 160 12.33 7.04 -14.28
N SER A 161 12.71 7.40 -13.06
CA SER A 161 13.69 6.70 -12.25
C SER A 161 13.44 6.95 -10.77
N PHE A 162 14.07 6.19 -9.93
CA PHE A 162 14.10 6.41 -8.49
C PHE A 162 15.50 6.12 -7.93
N SER A 163 15.82 6.77 -6.81
CA SER A 163 16.98 6.49 -5.99
C SER A 163 16.55 5.66 -4.79
N TYR A 164 17.42 4.78 -4.27
CA TYR A 164 17.09 3.92 -3.14
C TYR A 164 18.27 3.67 -2.22
N GLY A 165 17.97 3.33 -0.98
CA GLY A 165 18.92 2.83 0.00
C GLY A 165 18.31 1.66 0.76
N VAL A 166 19.09 0.62 1.01
CA VAL A 166 18.66 -0.59 1.72
C VAL A 166 19.43 -0.72 3.01
N ALA A 167 18.73 -1.05 4.10
CA ALA A 167 19.33 -1.35 5.41
C ALA A 167 18.63 -2.55 6.03
N HIS A 168 19.33 -3.21 6.95
CA HIS A 168 18.84 -4.36 7.71
C HIS A 168 18.95 -4.10 9.20
N ALA A 169 17.99 -4.60 9.97
CA ALA A 169 18.05 -4.61 11.42
C ALA A 169 17.44 -5.91 11.98
N ASP A 170 18.00 -6.33 13.10
CA ASP A 170 17.50 -7.44 13.90
C ASP A 170 17.07 -6.90 15.28
N PRO A 171 15.75 -6.76 15.55
CA PRO A 171 15.25 -6.30 16.84
C PRO A 171 15.69 -7.19 18.01
N ALA A 172 15.85 -8.49 17.81
CA ALA A 172 16.32 -9.43 18.83
C ALA A 172 17.74 -9.11 19.32
N LEU A 173 18.53 -8.38 18.53
CA LEU A 173 19.86 -7.87 18.91
C LEU A 173 19.83 -6.52 19.64
N GLY A 174 18.62 -5.98 19.93
CA GLY A 174 18.44 -4.71 20.61
C GLY A 174 18.62 -3.49 19.69
N GLU A 175 18.51 -3.66 18.39
CA GLU A 175 18.56 -2.56 17.43
C GLU A 175 17.26 -1.75 17.45
N ALA A 176 17.33 -0.45 17.27
CA ALA A 176 16.17 0.44 17.32
C ALA A 176 15.58 0.71 15.92
N PRO A 177 14.24 0.84 15.78
CA PRO A 177 13.59 1.13 14.49
C PRO A 177 14.15 2.37 13.79
N ASN A 178 14.45 3.41 14.57
CA ASN A 178 15.00 4.68 14.04
C ASN A 178 16.37 4.50 13.37
N ARG A 179 17.16 3.54 13.83
CA ARG A 179 18.45 3.25 13.19
C ARG A 179 18.22 2.69 11.79
N LEU A 180 17.33 1.72 11.64
CA LEU A 180 17.01 1.11 10.33
C LEU A 180 16.56 2.17 9.33
N THR A 181 15.61 3.03 9.72
CA THR A 181 15.08 4.08 8.85
C THR A 181 16.13 5.12 8.48
N ASN A 182 16.97 5.54 9.44
CA ASN A 182 18.05 6.50 9.18
C ASN A 182 19.13 5.91 8.26
N ASP A 183 19.53 4.66 8.48
CA ASP A 183 20.56 4.01 7.67
C ASP A 183 20.08 3.82 6.22
N ALA A 184 18.82 3.42 6.01
CA ALA A 184 18.24 3.30 4.68
C ALA A 184 18.13 4.67 3.97
N ASP A 185 17.69 5.71 4.67
CA ASP A 185 17.60 7.07 4.14
C ASP A 185 18.97 7.65 3.77
N HIS A 186 19.99 7.50 4.63
CA HIS A 186 21.34 7.95 4.33
C HIS A 186 21.91 7.24 3.08
N ARG A 187 21.71 5.93 2.96
CA ARG A 187 22.16 5.17 1.80
C ARG A 187 21.41 5.57 0.52
N MET A 188 20.11 5.88 0.61
CA MET A 188 19.32 6.42 -0.51
C MET A 188 19.86 7.77 -0.96
N TYR A 189 20.18 8.66 -0.02
CA TYR A 189 20.77 9.98 -0.34
C TYR A 189 22.14 9.83 -1.00
N ASP A 190 23.01 8.94 -0.50
CA ASP A 190 24.31 8.62 -1.10
C ASP A 190 24.16 8.03 -2.51
N TYR A 191 23.16 7.17 -2.73
CA TYR A 191 22.84 6.64 -4.05
C TYR A 191 22.40 7.78 -4.98
N LYS A 192 21.50 8.64 -4.52
CA LYS A 192 20.99 9.80 -5.28
C LYS A 192 22.10 10.74 -5.72
N LEU A 193 23.08 11.01 -4.86
CA LEU A 193 24.24 11.85 -5.22
C LEU A 193 25.12 11.22 -6.32
N ARG A 194 25.26 9.89 -6.33
CA ARG A 194 26.11 9.18 -7.30
C ARG A 194 25.42 8.91 -8.63
N HIS A 195 24.11 8.71 -8.62
CA HIS A 195 23.34 8.22 -9.76
C HIS A 195 22.27 9.21 -10.24
N ALA A 196 22.23 10.43 -9.68
CA ALA A 196 21.25 11.44 -10.10
C ALA A 196 21.26 11.62 -11.62
N ILE A 197 20.14 11.37 -12.25
CA ILE A 197 19.96 11.66 -13.68
C ILE A 197 19.90 13.17 -13.84
N HIS A 198 20.99 13.77 -14.31
CA HIS A 198 21.02 15.19 -14.66
C HIS A 198 20.25 15.37 -15.97
N LEU A 199 19.02 15.80 -15.86
CA LEU A 199 18.22 16.22 -17.01
C LEU A 199 18.81 17.55 -17.54
N ASP A 200 19.56 17.47 -18.65
CA ASP A 200 19.90 18.67 -19.39
C ASP A 200 18.61 19.24 -20.01
N ARG A 201 18.27 20.49 -19.67
CA ARG A 201 17.08 21.19 -20.20
C ARG A 201 16.99 21.18 -21.74
N ARG A 202 18.08 20.89 -22.43
CA ARG A 202 18.16 20.80 -23.89
C ARG A 202 17.64 19.47 -24.45
N ASN A 203 17.62 18.39 -23.68
CA ASN A 203 17.20 17.06 -24.14
C ASN A 203 15.68 16.82 -24.03
N ILE A 204 14.96 17.65 -23.30
CA ILE A 204 13.50 17.51 -23.08
C ILE A 204 12.69 17.81 -24.38
N ALA A 205 13.27 18.54 -25.33
CA ALA A 205 12.57 18.97 -26.54
C ALA A 205 12.49 17.90 -27.66
N GLN A 206 13.04 16.71 -27.50
CA GLN A 206 13.16 15.70 -28.56
C GLN A 206 12.39 14.39 -28.33
N VAL A 207 11.56 14.26 -27.29
CA VAL A 207 10.73 13.08 -27.11
C VAL A 207 9.47 13.21 -27.97
N HIS A 208 9.36 12.35 -28.98
CA HIS A 208 8.25 12.33 -29.94
C HIS A 208 6.91 11.96 -29.29
N THR A 209 5.84 12.54 -29.85
CA THR A 209 4.44 12.47 -29.39
C THR A 209 3.73 11.12 -29.64
N ASP A 210 4.43 10.10 -30.14
CA ASP A 210 3.79 8.85 -30.60
C ASP A 210 3.63 7.76 -29.53
N ASP A 211 4.17 7.98 -28.32
CA ASP A 211 4.20 6.96 -27.25
C ASP A 211 3.08 7.09 -26.19
N PHE A 212 2.05 7.89 -26.45
CA PHE A 212 0.94 8.13 -25.51
C PHE A 212 0.09 6.87 -25.24
N GLU A 213 -0.02 5.95 -26.19
CA GLU A 213 -0.85 4.73 -26.05
C GLU A 213 -0.30 3.72 -25.04
N ILE A 214 1.01 3.68 -24.79
CA ILE A 214 1.63 2.74 -23.84
C ILE A 214 1.39 3.20 -22.40
N SER A 215 1.45 4.51 -22.14
CA SER A 215 1.18 5.10 -20.81
C SER A 215 -0.25 4.84 -20.35
N ASP A 216 -1.23 4.96 -21.26
CA ASP A 216 -2.65 4.70 -20.94
C ASP A 216 -2.91 3.19 -20.70
N ARG A 217 -2.25 2.29 -21.42
CA ARG A 217 -2.33 0.84 -21.18
C ARG A 217 -1.73 0.42 -19.83
N ILE A 218 -0.66 1.07 -19.41
CA ILE A 218 -0.06 0.84 -18.08
C ILE A 218 -1.01 1.35 -16.99
N PHE A 219 -1.67 2.47 -17.20
CA PHE A 219 -2.66 3.03 -16.27
C PHE A 219 -3.91 2.13 -16.14
N ASP A 220 -4.40 1.57 -17.25
CA ASP A 220 -5.52 0.62 -17.25
C ASP A 220 -5.15 -0.69 -16.54
N ALA A 221 -3.94 -1.21 -16.78
CA ALA A 221 -3.43 -2.38 -16.08
C ALA A 221 -3.29 -2.14 -14.56
N PHE A 222 -2.92 -0.93 -14.16
CA PHE A 222 -2.84 -0.53 -12.75
C PHE A 222 -4.22 -0.51 -12.06
N SER A 223 -5.24 -0.02 -12.74
CA SER A 223 -6.62 -0.02 -12.25
C SER A 223 -7.14 -1.45 -12.00
N MET A 224 -6.78 -2.39 -12.88
CA MET A 224 -7.14 -3.81 -12.72
C MET A 224 -6.38 -4.53 -11.59
N LEU A 225 -5.14 -4.13 -11.31
CA LEU A 225 -4.32 -4.74 -10.23
C LEU A 225 -4.69 -4.23 -8.83
N ASN A 226 -5.33 -3.05 -8.73
CA ASN A 226 -5.69 -2.44 -7.45
C ASN A 226 -6.90 -3.11 -6.74
N GLU A 227 -7.61 -4.03 -7.39
CA GLU A 227 -8.82 -4.63 -6.85
C GLU A 227 -8.61 -5.71 -5.77
N GLY A 228 -7.38 -6.00 -5.33
CA GLY A 228 -7.20 -7.17 -4.48
C GLY A 228 -6.13 -7.23 -3.40
N ARG A 229 -5.26 -6.24 -3.18
CA ARG A 229 -4.18 -6.38 -2.17
C ARG A 229 -3.88 -5.06 -1.44
N TYR A 230 -3.84 -5.10 -0.09
CA TYR A 230 -3.67 -3.96 0.80
C TYR A 230 -2.47 -4.16 1.74
N PHE A 231 -1.71 -3.08 2.00
CA PHE A 231 -0.58 -3.07 2.92
C PHE A 231 -0.44 -1.70 3.61
N PHE A 232 0.13 -1.64 4.80
CA PHE A 232 -0.02 -0.55 5.78
C PHE A 232 1.26 0.02 6.38
N ILE A 233 1.38 1.29 6.73
CA ILE A 233 2.30 1.90 7.71
C ILE A 233 2.32 3.42 7.95
N GLU A 234 2.77 3.98 9.12
CA GLU A 234 2.96 5.40 9.53
C GLU A 234 4.37 5.82 10.04
N ASN A 235 4.80 6.86 9.75
CA ASN A 235 5.29 8.19 10.16
C ASN A 235 6.80 8.46 10.29
N LEU A 236 7.31 9.34 9.45
CA LEU A 236 8.56 10.06 9.67
C LEU A 236 8.36 11.57 9.48
N ASP A 237 8.74 12.35 10.49
CA ASP A 237 8.58 13.80 10.55
C ASP A 237 9.36 14.54 9.45
N LYS A 238 8.67 15.45 8.75
CA LYS A 238 9.24 16.31 7.74
C LYS A 238 9.74 17.61 8.37
N ASP A 239 10.88 17.61 9.02
CA ASP A 239 11.65 18.82 9.23
C ASP A 239 13.02 18.68 8.53
N ARG A 240 12.98 18.67 7.19
CA ARG A 240 14.14 18.99 6.36
C ARG A 240 13.87 20.29 5.61
N THR A 241 13.96 21.40 6.30
CA THR A 241 14.28 22.69 5.66
C THR A 241 15.77 22.68 5.31
N LEU A 242 16.02 22.78 4.03
CA LEU A 242 17.34 23.16 3.49
C LEU A 242 17.76 24.51 4.03
#